data_36663827d41bd5abf3f48791880c73f5
#
_entry.id   36663827d41bd5abf3f48791880c73f5
#
_cell.length_a   1.000
_cell.length_b   1.000
_cell.length_c   1.000
_cell.angle_alpha   90.00
_cell.angle_beta   90.00
_cell.angle_gamma   90.00
#
_symmetry.space_group_name_H-M   'P 1'
#
loop_
_entity.id
_entity.type
_entity.pdbx_description
1 polymer ?
#
loop_
_entity_poly.entity_id
_entity_poly.type
_entity_poly.pdbx_seq_one_letter_code
_entity_poly.pdbx_strand_id
1 'polypeptide(L)'
;MQDLISLFVKSIFVDNMIFAYFLGMCSFLAVSKNVKTAVGLGAAVIFVLGVTVPLNYLLNEFVLKPGALVWMGEEYANIDLSFLSFIIFIAVIAAFVQLVEMVVEKFAPALYSQLGIFLPLIAVNCAIMVGSLFMQQRGYETLAEATTFGLGSGIGWFLAIVSLSAIREKLAYSNVPAPLRGLGIAFIIVGLMGIAFMGFMGIQL
;
A
#
# COMPACT_ATOMS: atom_id res chain seq x y z
N MET A 1 -16.07 -17.88 -2.68
CA MET A 1 -15.77 -17.06 -3.88
C MET A 1 -16.48 -15.70 -3.85
N GLN A 2 -17.75 -15.64 -3.47
CA GLN A 2 -18.45 -14.35 -3.32
C GLN A 2 -17.75 -13.46 -2.29
N ASP A 3 -17.33 -14.02 -1.17
CA ASP A 3 -16.65 -13.30 -0.10
C ASP A 3 -15.31 -12.69 -0.53
N LEU A 4 -14.53 -13.40 -1.38
CA LEU A 4 -13.25 -12.89 -1.90
C LEU A 4 -13.45 -11.73 -2.88
N ILE A 5 -14.48 -11.78 -3.72
CA ILE A 5 -14.81 -10.70 -4.65
C ILE A 5 -15.30 -9.47 -3.87
N SER A 6 -16.16 -9.68 -2.87
CA SER A 6 -16.62 -8.63 -1.97
C SER A 6 -15.45 -7.99 -1.22
N LEU A 7 -14.54 -8.78 -0.66
CA LEU A 7 -13.32 -8.31 -0.01
C LEU A 7 -12.45 -7.50 -0.96
N PHE A 8 -12.26 -7.98 -2.20
CA PHE A 8 -11.47 -7.29 -3.20
C PHE A 8 -12.04 -5.91 -3.56
N VAL A 9 -13.33 -5.84 -3.88
CA VAL A 9 -14.00 -4.58 -4.21
C VAL A 9 -14.00 -3.63 -3.01
N LYS A 10 -14.27 -4.15 -1.82
CA LYS A 10 -14.22 -3.39 -0.57
C LYS A 10 -12.84 -2.78 -0.33
N SER A 11 -11.77 -3.55 -0.54
CA SER A 11 -10.39 -3.09 -0.35
C SER A 11 -9.98 -1.98 -1.34
N ILE A 12 -10.55 -1.98 -2.55
CA ILE A 12 -10.26 -0.97 -3.57
C ILE A 12 -10.96 0.36 -3.25
N PHE A 13 -12.27 0.31 -2.95
CA PHE A 13 -13.11 1.51 -2.90
C PHE A 13 -13.45 1.97 -1.48
N VAL A 14 -13.86 1.05 -0.59
CA VAL A 14 -14.31 1.38 0.75
C VAL A 14 -13.14 1.54 1.71
N ASP A 15 -12.26 0.54 1.76
CA ASP A 15 -11.07 0.51 2.62
C ASP A 15 -9.83 1.05 1.88
N ASN A 16 -10.00 2.07 1.04
CA ASN A 16 -8.89 2.65 0.30
C ASN A 16 -7.88 3.29 1.23
N MET A 17 -6.61 2.88 1.15
CA MET A 17 -5.53 3.32 2.04
C MET A 17 -5.31 4.84 2.02
N ILE A 18 -5.57 5.51 0.89
CA ILE A 18 -5.42 6.97 0.76
C ILE A 18 -6.64 7.69 1.33
N PHE A 19 -7.85 7.35 0.85
CA PHE A 19 -9.04 8.16 1.13
C PHE A 19 -9.71 7.82 2.45
N ALA A 20 -9.64 6.57 2.92
CA ALA A 20 -10.20 6.18 4.19
C ALA A 20 -9.25 6.43 5.37
N TYR A 21 -7.94 6.24 5.17
CA TYR A 21 -6.96 6.25 6.27
C TYR A 21 -5.85 7.29 6.12
N PHE A 22 -5.77 8.00 4.99
CA PHE A 22 -4.71 8.98 4.67
C PHE A 22 -3.29 8.40 4.73
N LEU A 23 -3.13 7.12 4.41
CA LEU A 23 -1.86 6.42 4.49
C LEU A 23 -1.10 6.47 3.16
N GLY A 24 0.22 6.67 3.26
CA GLY A 24 1.08 6.78 2.08
C GLY A 24 1.00 8.14 1.37
N MET A 25 0.50 9.18 2.04
CA MET A 25 0.37 10.53 1.48
C MET A 25 1.71 11.15 1.09
N CYS A 26 2.80 10.79 1.74
CA CYS A 26 4.14 11.30 1.42
C CYS A 26 4.56 10.97 -0.01
N SER A 27 4.50 9.69 -0.39
CA SER A 27 4.80 9.24 -1.76
C SER A 27 3.70 9.66 -2.74
N PHE A 28 2.44 9.64 -2.32
CA PHE A 28 1.28 10.05 -3.10
C PHE A 28 1.38 11.51 -3.60
N LEU A 29 1.68 12.44 -2.70
CA LEU A 29 1.83 13.87 -3.05
C LEU A 29 3.13 14.16 -3.81
N ALA A 30 4.22 13.49 -3.46
CA ALA A 30 5.52 13.71 -4.09
C ALA A 30 5.52 13.31 -5.56
N VAL A 31 4.91 12.17 -5.89
CA VAL A 31 5.00 11.54 -7.21
C VAL A 31 3.83 11.93 -8.13
N SER A 32 2.73 12.44 -7.60
CA SER A 32 1.52 12.79 -8.37
C SER A 32 1.67 14.00 -9.31
N LYS A 33 2.88 14.51 -9.52
CA LYS A 33 3.14 15.63 -10.46
C LYS A 33 3.15 15.19 -11.92
N ASN A 34 3.42 13.93 -12.21
CA ASN A 34 3.54 13.38 -13.55
C ASN A 34 2.83 12.03 -13.64
N VAL A 35 1.90 11.91 -14.59
CA VAL A 35 1.09 10.68 -14.77
C VAL A 35 1.95 9.47 -15.09
N LYS A 36 2.99 9.59 -15.91
CA LYS A 36 3.87 8.46 -16.25
C LYS A 36 4.57 7.89 -15.02
N THR A 37 5.12 8.77 -14.17
CA THR A 37 5.79 8.36 -12.92
C THR A 37 4.79 7.79 -11.92
N ALA A 38 3.59 8.38 -11.84
CA ALA A 38 2.51 7.90 -10.98
C ALA A 38 2.05 6.48 -11.35
N VAL A 39 1.91 6.19 -12.64
CA VAL A 39 1.56 4.84 -13.13
C VAL A 39 2.67 3.84 -12.81
N GLY A 40 3.93 4.20 -13.04
CA GLY A 40 5.07 3.32 -12.74
C GLY A 40 5.17 2.99 -11.25
N LEU A 41 5.09 4.02 -10.39
CA LEU A 41 5.13 3.82 -8.94
C LEU A 41 3.92 3.03 -8.43
N GLY A 42 2.74 3.33 -8.96
CA GLY A 42 1.52 2.63 -8.58
C GLY A 42 1.55 1.14 -8.94
N ALA A 43 2.08 0.78 -10.11
CA ALA A 43 2.29 -0.61 -10.50
C ALA A 43 3.29 -1.31 -9.56
N ALA A 44 4.38 -0.62 -9.18
CA ALA A 44 5.35 -1.14 -8.22
C ALA A 44 4.71 -1.37 -6.84
N VAL A 45 3.85 -0.47 -6.37
CA VAL A 45 3.14 -0.62 -5.08
C VAL A 45 2.18 -1.81 -5.12
N ILE A 46 1.44 -2.03 -6.23
CA ILE A 46 0.58 -3.23 -6.39
C ILE A 46 1.43 -4.50 -6.26
N PHE A 47 2.56 -4.55 -6.96
CA PHE A 47 3.46 -5.70 -6.93
C PHE A 47 4.01 -5.95 -5.54
N VAL A 48 4.52 -4.91 -4.88
CA VAL A 48 5.08 -5.03 -3.53
C VAL A 48 4.02 -5.46 -2.52
N LEU A 49 2.82 -4.84 -2.49
CA LEU A 49 1.73 -5.26 -1.61
C LEU A 49 1.25 -6.69 -1.89
N GLY A 50 1.16 -7.05 -3.16
CA GLY A 50 0.75 -8.39 -3.58
C GLY A 50 1.70 -9.49 -3.13
N VAL A 51 2.97 -9.19 -2.87
CA VAL A 51 3.97 -10.16 -2.40
C VAL A 51 4.22 -10.03 -0.90
N THR A 52 4.34 -8.81 -0.38
CA THR A 52 4.71 -8.60 1.04
C THR A 52 3.58 -8.92 2.01
N VAL A 53 2.31 -8.67 1.65
CA VAL A 53 1.19 -8.99 2.53
C VAL A 53 1.04 -10.50 2.75
N PRO A 54 1.00 -11.36 1.71
CA PRO A 54 0.99 -12.82 1.92
C PRO A 54 2.27 -13.34 2.59
N LEU A 55 3.43 -12.75 2.31
CA LEU A 55 4.67 -13.14 2.98
C LEU A 55 4.62 -12.83 4.47
N ASN A 56 4.15 -11.64 4.84
CA ASN A 56 3.96 -11.26 6.24
C ASN A 56 2.86 -12.07 6.92
N TYR A 57 1.83 -12.51 6.17
CA TYR A 57 0.81 -13.44 6.67
C TYR A 57 1.44 -14.77 7.06
N LEU A 58 2.27 -15.35 6.20
CA LEU A 58 2.97 -16.60 6.52
C LEU A 58 3.86 -16.45 7.75
N LEU A 59 4.62 -15.36 7.85
CA LEU A 59 5.45 -15.09 9.02
C LEU A 59 4.61 -14.91 10.29
N ASN A 60 3.47 -14.26 10.20
CA ASN A 60 2.57 -14.10 11.33
C ASN A 60 2.02 -15.46 11.81
N GLU A 61 1.61 -16.34 10.88
CA GLU A 61 1.08 -17.66 11.19
C GLU A 61 2.15 -18.61 11.77
N PHE A 62 3.35 -18.63 11.17
CA PHE A 62 4.38 -19.61 11.52
C PHE A 62 5.36 -19.17 12.60
N VAL A 63 5.46 -17.87 12.90
CA VAL A 63 6.48 -17.33 13.81
C VAL A 63 5.91 -16.47 14.94
N LEU A 64 4.94 -15.58 14.62
CA LEU A 64 4.51 -14.54 15.57
C LEU A 64 3.32 -14.94 16.43
N LYS A 65 2.44 -15.81 15.96
CA LYS A 65 1.29 -16.26 16.77
C LYS A 65 1.74 -17.04 18.01
N PRO A 66 1.06 -16.83 19.15
CA PRO A 66 1.29 -17.67 20.33
C PRO A 66 1.09 -19.15 19.98
N GLY A 67 2.06 -19.98 20.30
CA GLY A 67 2.05 -21.40 19.94
C GLY A 67 2.61 -21.75 18.55
N ALA A 68 2.98 -20.79 17.73
CA ALA A 68 3.60 -21.05 16.44
C ALA A 68 4.98 -21.72 16.55
N LEU A 69 5.68 -21.48 17.66
CA LEU A 69 7.05 -22.00 17.93
C LEU A 69 7.07 -23.40 18.58
N VAL A 70 5.94 -24.09 18.70
CA VAL A 70 5.87 -25.45 19.27
C VAL A 70 6.78 -26.44 18.53
N TRP A 71 7.02 -26.22 17.24
CA TRP A 71 7.93 -27.04 16.43
C TRP A 71 9.42 -26.93 16.85
N MET A 72 9.80 -25.84 17.57
CA MET A 72 11.16 -25.65 18.12
C MET A 72 11.31 -26.16 19.54
N GLY A 73 10.23 -26.37 20.29
CA GLY A 73 10.25 -26.90 21.67
C GLY A 73 9.03 -26.46 22.49
N GLU A 74 8.55 -27.31 23.37
CA GLU A 74 7.39 -27.04 24.24
C GLU A 74 7.61 -25.87 25.21
N GLU A 75 8.86 -25.56 25.55
CA GLU A 75 9.20 -24.39 26.40
C GLU A 75 8.89 -23.04 25.74
N TYR A 76 8.88 -22.99 24.40
CA TYR A 76 8.63 -21.75 23.63
C TYR A 76 7.16 -21.53 23.27
N ALA A 77 6.29 -22.47 23.60
CA ALA A 77 4.84 -22.40 23.28
C ALA A 77 4.10 -21.21 23.92
N ASN A 78 4.61 -20.70 25.06
CA ASN A 78 3.98 -19.61 25.81
C ASN A 78 4.58 -18.23 25.53
N ILE A 79 5.53 -18.11 24.59
CA ILE A 79 6.14 -16.83 24.25
C ILE A 79 5.27 -16.14 23.22
N ASP A 80 4.72 -14.99 23.61
CA ASP A 80 3.98 -14.12 22.71
C ASP A 80 4.94 -13.12 22.04
N LEU A 81 5.18 -13.31 20.76
CA LEU A 81 6.04 -12.44 19.92
C LEU A 81 5.25 -11.41 19.13
N SER A 82 3.95 -11.28 19.38
CA SER A 82 3.08 -10.39 18.61
C SER A 82 3.50 -8.91 18.69
N PHE A 83 4.16 -8.51 19.80
CA PHE A 83 4.69 -7.15 19.93
C PHE A 83 5.86 -6.84 18.98
N LEU A 84 6.57 -7.87 18.50
CA LEU A 84 7.64 -7.71 17.50
C LEU A 84 7.12 -7.67 16.06
N SER A 85 5.83 -7.92 15.82
CA SER A 85 5.25 -7.99 14.48
C SER A 85 5.54 -6.75 13.66
N PHE A 86 5.44 -5.58 14.28
CA PHE A 86 5.73 -4.30 13.63
C PHE A 86 7.15 -4.22 13.07
N ILE A 87 8.15 -4.59 13.88
CA ILE A 87 9.57 -4.54 13.50
C ILE A 87 9.86 -5.57 12.41
N ILE A 88 9.32 -6.78 12.55
CA ILE A 88 9.52 -7.86 11.60
C ILE A 88 8.89 -7.51 10.25
N PHE A 89 7.67 -6.98 10.22
CA PHE A 89 7.02 -6.59 8.99
C PHE A 89 7.78 -5.49 8.25
N ILE A 90 8.28 -4.46 8.95
CA ILE A 90 9.13 -3.43 8.34
C ILE A 90 10.40 -4.03 7.76
N ALA A 91 11.07 -4.91 8.52
CA ALA A 91 12.31 -5.53 8.07
C ALA A 91 12.10 -6.37 6.80
N VAL A 92 11.02 -7.14 6.74
CA VAL A 92 10.65 -7.96 5.58
C VAL A 92 10.33 -7.08 4.37
N ILE A 93 9.52 -6.03 4.56
CA ILE A 93 9.18 -5.08 3.49
C ILE A 93 10.45 -4.40 2.96
N ALA A 94 11.31 -3.91 3.84
CA ALA A 94 12.55 -3.25 3.45
C ALA A 94 13.50 -4.20 2.69
N ALA A 95 13.67 -5.43 3.19
CA ALA A 95 14.49 -6.44 2.53
C ALA A 95 13.94 -6.81 1.14
N PHE A 96 12.62 -6.99 1.02
CA PHE A 96 11.98 -7.32 -0.26
C PHE A 96 12.11 -6.17 -1.25
N VAL A 97 11.85 -4.94 -0.84
CA VAL A 97 11.99 -3.76 -1.73
C VAL A 97 13.44 -3.58 -2.17
N GLN A 98 14.41 -3.82 -1.29
CA GLN A 98 15.83 -3.75 -1.65
C GLN A 98 16.20 -4.80 -2.71
N LEU A 99 15.66 -6.02 -2.60
CA LEU A 99 15.84 -7.05 -3.64
C LEU A 99 15.23 -6.62 -4.97
N VAL A 100 14.02 -6.06 -4.95
CA VAL A 100 13.34 -5.55 -6.15
C VAL A 100 14.14 -4.42 -6.78
N GLU A 101 14.69 -3.51 -5.98
CA GLU A 101 15.52 -2.42 -6.46
C GLU A 101 16.75 -2.92 -7.21
N MET A 102 17.50 -3.88 -6.63
CA MET A 102 18.66 -4.48 -7.27
C MET A 102 18.30 -5.21 -8.59
N VAL A 103 17.16 -5.88 -8.63
CA VAL A 103 16.66 -6.56 -9.84
C VAL A 103 16.30 -5.54 -10.92
N VAL A 104 15.57 -4.49 -10.58
CA VAL A 104 15.16 -3.43 -11.52
C VAL A 104 16.38 -2.67 -12.05
N GLU A 105 17.34 -2.34 -11.20
CA GLU A 105 18.59 -1.69 -11.60
C GLU A 105 19.34 -2.51 -12.67
N LYS A 106 19.42 -3.83 -12.47
CA LYS A 106 20.16 -4.73 -13.36
C LYS A 106 19.42 -5.03 -14.67
N PHE A 107 18.10 -5.25 -14.63
CA PHE A 107 17.34 -5.73 -15.78
C PHE A 107 16.61 -4.62 -16.55
N ALA A 108 16.31 -3.52 -15.91
CA ALA A 108 15.55 -2.42 -16.51
C ALA A 108 16.12 -1.04 -16.14
N PRO A 109 17.36 -0.70 -16.58
CA PRO A 109 18.01 0.55 -16.21
C PRO A 109 17.26 1.80 -16.69
N ALA A 110 16.50 1.72 -17.77
CA ALA A 110 15.64 2.82 -18.24
C ALA A 110 14.46 3.09 -17.27
N LEU A 111 13.88 2.05 -16.68
CA LEU A 111 12.85 2.18 -15.66
C LEU A 111 13.46 2.67 -14.34
N TYR A 112 14.65 2.17 -13.99
CA TYR A 112 15.37 2.60 -12.80
C TYR A 112 15.71 4.09 -12.87
N SER A 113 16.15 4.62 -14.01
CA SER A 113 16.44 6.05 -14.15
C SER A 113 15.21 6.96 -13.97
N GLN A 114 14.01 6.46 -14.28
CA GLN A 114 12.77 7.19 -14.09
C GLN A 114 12.20 7.06 -12.66
N LEU A 115 12.36 5.90 -12.03
CA LEU A 115 11.81 5.57 -10.71
C LEU A 115 12.85 5.58 -9.59
N GLY A 116 14.15 5.64 -9.91
CA GLY A 116 15.23 5.36 -8.97
C GLY A 116 15.23 6.20 -7.69
N ILE A 117 14.82 7.48 -7.76
CA ILE A 117 14.68 8.33 -6.58
C ILE A 117 13.44 7.92 -5.73
N PHE A 118 12.44 7.28 -6.35
CA PHE A 118 11.17 6.93 -5.71
C PHE A 118 11.11 5.48 -5.24
N LEU A 119 12.01 4.60 -5.69
CA LEU A 119 12.08 3.21 -5.25
C LEU A 119 12.30 3.07 -3.73
N PRO A 120 13.24 3.79 -3.10
CA PRO A 120 13.39 3.77 -1.65
C PRO A 120 12.14 4.26 -0.90
N LEU A 121 11.36 5.17 -1.51
CA LEU A 121 10.08 5.64 -0.97
C LEU A 121 9.01 4.54 -0.88
N ILE A 122 9.14 3.45 -1.65
CA ILE A 122 8.25 2.30 -1.56
C ILE A 122 8.49 1.54 -0.25
N ALA A 123 9.76 1.37 0.16
CA ALA A 123 10.11 0.68 1.40
C ALA A 123 9.55 1.36 2.65
N VAL A 124 9.54 2.70 2.66
CA VAL A 124 9.02 3.51 3.78
C VAL A 124 7.57 3.98 3.53
N ASN A 125 6.87 3.39 2.58
CA ASN A 125 5.48 3.75 2.29
C ASN A 125 4.55 3.22 3.38
N CYS A 126 3.92 4.14 4.11
CA CYS A 126 2.99 3.82 5.20
C CYS A 126 1.82 2.92 4.74
N ALA A 127 1.37 3.03 3.48
CA ALA A 127 0.30 2.18 2.96
C ALA A 127 0.71 0.71 2.90
N ILE A 128 1.96 0.40 2.56
CA ILE A 128 2.48 -0.97 2.49
C ILE A 128 2.62 -1.56 3.90
N MET A 129 3.19 -0.77 4.81
CA MET A 129 3.36 -1.19 6.20
C MET A 129 2.01 -1.46 6.88
N VAL A 130 1.07 -0.52 6.76
CA VAL A 130 -0.24 -0.65 7.38
C VAL A 130 -1.09 -1.72 6.68
N GLY A 131 -0.88 -1.98 5.38
CA GLY A 131 -1.46 -3.13 4.70
C GLY A 131 -1.14 -4.44 5.41
N SER A 132 0.12 -4.64 5.83
CA SER A 132 0.54 -5.81 6.62
C SER A 132 -0.04 -5.80 8.05
N LEU A 133 -0.12 -4.63 8.69
CA LEU A 133 -0.72 -4.52 10.03
C LEU A 133 -2.24 -4.76 10.00
N PHE A 134 -2.95 -4.25 9.01
CA PHE A 134 -4.39 -4.51 8.87
C PHE A 134 -4.69 -5.97 8.56
N MET A 135 -3.82 -6.63 7.79
CA MET A 135 -3.91 -8.08 7.58
C MET A 135 -3.85 -8.82 8.93
N GLN A 136 -2.92 -8.44 9.81
CA GLN A 136 -2.80 -9.02 11.16
C GLN A 136 -4.00 -8.69 12.05
N GLN A 137 -4.43 -7.40 12.08
CA GLN A 137 -5.54 -6.96 12.93
C GLN A 137 -6.89 -7.54 12.54
N ARG A 138 -7.13 -7.72 11.25
CA ARG A 138 -8.38 -8.30 10.72
C ARG A 138 -8.43 -9.82 10.86
N GLY A 139 -7.27 -10.46 11.11
CA GLY A 139 -7.20 -11.89 11.41
C GLY A 139 -7.74 -12.75 10.27
N TYR A 140 -7.29 -12.51 9.04
CA TYR A 140 -7.70 -13.35 7.90
C TYR A 140 -7.33 -14.80 8.14
N GLU A 141 -8.26 -15.70 7.85
CA GLU A 141 -8.09 -17.13 8.10
C GLU A 141 -7.31 -17.82 6.98
N THR A 142 -7.37 -17.27 5.77
CA THR A 142 -6.77 -17.88 4.59
C THR A 142 -5.74 -16.99 3.92
N LEU A 143 -4.69 -17.61 3.37
CA LEU A 143 -3.69 -16.93 2.55
C LEU A 143 -4.34 -16.23 1.34
N ALA A 144 -5.44 -16.81 0.79
CA ALA A 144 -6.16 -16.24 -0.32
C ALA A 144 -6.83 -14.90 0.03
N GLU A 145 -7.38 -14.77 1.24
CA GLU A 145 -7.94 -13.50 1.72
C GLU A 145 -6.86 -12.44 1.91
N ALA A 146 -5.73 -12.81 2.52
CA ALA A 146 -4.61 -11.90 2.70
C ALA A 146 -4.05 -11.41 1.35
N THR A 147 -3.88 -12.30 0.36
CA THR A 147 -3.43 -11.91 -0.98
C THR A 147 -4.44 -11.02 -1.70
N THR A 148 -5.73 -11.35 -1.61
CA THR A 148 -6.81 -10.56 -2.21
C THR A 148 -6.87 -9.17 -1.62
N PHE A 149 -6.73 -9.06 -0.30
CA PHE A 149 -6.66 -7.77 0.40
C PHE A 149 -5.43 -6.96 -0.02
N GLY A 150 -4.25 -7.58 -0.08
CA GLY A 150 -3.01 -6.91 -0.51
C GLY A 150 -3.09 -6.36 -1.93
N LEU A 151 -3.58 -7.18 -2.87
CA LEU A 151 -3.79 -6.76 -4.26
C LEU A 151 -4.87 -5.67 -4.37
N GLY A 152 -6.00 -5.83 -3.69
CA GLY A 152 -7.07 -4.84 -3.67
C GLY A 152 -6.62 -3.48 -3.14
N SER A 153 -5.89 -3.47 -2.02
CA SER A 153 -5.32 -2.26 -1.42
C SER A 153 -4.31 -1.58 -2.34
N GLY A 154 -3.46 -2.37 -3.03
CA GLY A 154 -2.51 -1.87 -4.01
C GLY A 154 -3.20 -1.21 -5.22
N ILE A 155 -4.24 -1.85 -5.75
CA ILE A 155 -5.04 -1.30 -6.85
C ILE A 155 -5.79 -0.03 -6.42
N GLY A 156 -6.35 -0.01 -5.21
CA GLY A 156 -6.98 1.18 -4.64
C GLY A 156 -6.01 2.36 -4.54
N TRP A 157 -4.80 2.12 -4.07
CA TRP A 157 -3.74 3.12 -4.01
C TRP A 157 -3.30 3.59 -5.41
N PHE A 158 -3.18 2.67 -6.37
CA PHE A 158 -2.87 2.97 -7.76
C PHE A 158 -3.92 3.87 -8.40
N LEU A 159 -5.19 3.53 -8.27
CA LEU A 159 -6.31 4.34 -8.81
C LEU A 159 -6.29 5.75 -8.22
N ALA A 160 -6.06 5.87 -6.93
CA ALA A 160 -5.98 7.15 -6.25
C ALA A 160 -4.85 8.05 -6.82
N ILE A 161 -3.62 7.50 -6.94
CA ILE A 161 -2.47 8.30 -7.40
C ILE A 161 -2.60 8.69 -8.88
N VAL A 162 -3.09 7.82 -9.74
CA VAL A 162 -3.29 8.12 -11.16
C VAL A 162 -4.38 9.18 -11.32
N SER A 163 -5.47 9.08 -10.57
CA SER A 163 -6.56 10.08 -10.59
C SER A 163 -6.05 11.45 -10.14
N LEU A 164 -5.33 11.53 -9.02
CA LEU A 164 -4.75 12.80 -8.56
C LEU A 164 -3.77 13.37 -9.57
N SER A 165 -2.91 12.53 -10.13
CA SER A 165 -1.91 12.95 -11.11
C SER A 165 -2.54 13.53 -12.37
N ALA A 166 -3.58 12.88 -12.89
CA ALA A 166 -4.33 13.36 -14.05
C ALA A 166 -5.04 14.71 -13.78
N ILE A 167 -5.61 14.88 -12.59
CA ILE A 167 -6.23 16.16 -12.18
C ILE A 167 -5.17 17.25 -12.06
N ARG A 168 -4.02 16.96 -11.43
CA ARG A 168 -2.93 17.96 -11.28
C ARG A 168 -2.32 18.37 -12.61
N GLU A 169 -2.19 17.46 -13.56
CA GLU A 169 -1.71 17.76 -14.91
C GLU A 169 -2.66 18.70 -15.64
N LYS A 170 -3.97 18.49 -15.53
CA LYS A 170 -4.98 19.41 -16.06
C LYS A 170 -4.99 20.78 -15.37
N LEU A 171 -4.79 20.80 -14.05
CA LEU A 171 -4.74 22.05 -13.28
C LEU A 171 -3.52 22.91 -13.58
N ALA A 172 -2.46 22.34 -14.14
CA ALA A 172 -1.30 23.10 -14.58
C ALA A 172 -1.62 24.15 -15.65
N TYR A 173 -2.69 23.90 -16.43
CA TYR A 173 -3.21 24.82 -17.45
C TYR A 173 -4.29 25.78 -16.91
N SER A 174 -4.71 25.64 -15.66
CA SER A 174 -5.74 26.45 -15.02
C SER A 174 -5.15 27.65 -14.29
N ASN A 175 -5.94 28.73 -14.18
CA ASN A 175 -5.53 29.94 -13.47
C ASN A 175 -5.76 29.80 -11.95
N VAL A 176 -4.85 29.13 -11.27
CA VAL A 176 -4.92 28.93 -9.81
C VAL A 176 -4.33 30.16 -9.11
N PRO A 177 -5.02 30.72 -8.08
CA PRO A 177 -4.50 31.82 -7.26
C PRO A 177 -3.11 31.49 -6.67
N ALA A 178 -2.22 32.49 -6.65
CA ALA A 178 -0.83 32.30 -6.22
C ALA A 178 -0.67 31.64 -4.84
N PRO A 179 -1.47 31.94 -3.79
CA PRO A 179 -1.35 31.31 -2.47
C PRO A 179 -1.69 29.83 -2.44
N LEU A 180 -2.51 29.34 -3.38
CA LEU A 180 -2.97 27.94 -3.44
C LEU A 180 -2.12 27.09 -4.40
N ARG A 181 -1.26 27.73 -5.18
CA ARG A 181 -0.45 27.03 -6.19
C ARG A 181 0.53 26.07 -5.53
N GLY A 182 0.54 24.81 -5.96
CA GLY A 182 1.41 23.75 -5.46
C GLY A 182 0.73 22.78 -4.51
N LEU A 183 1.21 22.69 -3.27
CA LEU A 183 0.66 21.75 -2.28
C LEU A 183 -0.75 22.09 -1.81
N GLY A 184 -1.09 23.38 -1.70
CA GLY A 184 -2.40 23.80 -1.21
C GLY A 184 -3.55 23.27 -2.07
N ILE A 185 -3.49 23.45 -3.39
CA ILE A 185 -4.49 22.92 -4.29
C ILE A 185 -4.53 21.38 -4.30
N ALA A 186 -3.37 20.73 -4.16
CA ALA A 186 -3.31 19.28 -4.09
C ALA A 186 -4.07 18.73 -2.88
N PHE A 187 -3.92 19.34 -1.69
CA PHE A 187 -4.67 18.94 -0.50
C PHE A 187 -6.18 19.16 -0.64
N ILE A 188 -6.59 20.27 -1.25
CA ILE A 188 -8.02 20.53 -1.50
C ILE A 188 -8.59 19.45 -2.40
N ILE A 189 -7.89 19.11 -3.48
CA ILE A 189 -8.33 18.05 -4.41
C ILE A 189 -8.43 16.71 -3.69
N VAL A 190 -7.41 16.34 -2.91
CA VAL A 190 -7.42 15.08 -2.15
C VAL A 190 -8.59 15.05 -1.18
N GLY A 191 -8.90 16.16 -0.50
CA GLY A 191 -10.07 16.26 0.35
C GLY A 191 -11.39 16.07 -0.40
N LEU A 192 -11.54 16.70 -1.58
CA LEU A 192 -12.72 16.52 -2.42
C LEU A 192 -12.83 15.08 -2.96
N MET A 193 -11.73 14.47 -3.36
CA MET A 193 -11.69 13.07 -3.77
C MET A 193 -12.06 12.15 -2.60
N GLY A 194 -11.59 12.44 -1.38
CA GLY A 194 -11.96 11.70 -0.17
C GLY A 194 -13.47 11.75 0.08
N ILE A 195 -14.09 12.93 -0.03
CA ILE A 195 -15.54 13.06 0.11
C ILE A 195 -16.28 12.27 -0.97
N ALA A 196 -15.81 12.30 -2.23
CA ALA A 196 -16.39 11.50 -3.29
C ALA A 196 -16.30 9.99 -3.03
N PHE A 197 -15.17 9.52 -2.50
CA PHE A 197 -14.99 8.10 -2.13
C PHE A 197 -15.82 7.68 -0.90
N MET A 198 -16.12 8.60 0.01
CA MET A 198 -17.05 8.33 1.12
C MET A 198 -18.45 7.94 0.63
N GLY A 199 -18.85 8.36 -0.58
CA GLY A 199 -20.10 7.93 -1.20
C GLY A 199 -20.17 6.41 -1.41
N PHE A 200 -19.03 5.73 -1.55
CA PHE A 200 -18.96 4.26 -1.67
C PHE A 200 -19.11 3.54 -0.32
N MET A 201 -18.88 4.22 0.81
CA MET A 201 -19.02 3.60 2.15
C MET A 201 -20.47 3.24 2.49
N GLY A 202 -21.46 3.82 1.79
CA GLY A 202 -22.87 3.47 1.94
C GLY A 202 -23.30 2.19 1.21
N ILE A 203 -22.43 1.62 0.38
CA ILE A 203 -22.71 0.40 -0.36
C ILE A 203 -22.33 -0.79 0.54
N GLN A 204 -23.35 -1.48 1.05
CA GLN A 204 -23.15 -2.77 1.75
C GLN A 204 -22.87 -3.83 0.68
N LEU A 205 -21.63 -4.24 0.58
CA LEU A 205 -21.14 -5.33 -0.27
C LEU A 205 -21.01 -6.62 0.53
#